data_2175244df84e5018a2a60ebefb17aada
#
_entry.id   2175244df84e5018a2a60ebefb17aada
#
_cell.length_a   1.000
_cell.length_b   1.000
_cell.length_c   1.000
_cell.angle_alpha   90.00
_cell.angle_beta   90.00
_cell.angle_gamma   90.00
#
_symmetry.space_group_name_H-M   'P 1'
#
loop_
_entity.id
_entity.type
_entity.pdbx_description
1 polymer ?
#
loop_
_entity_poly.entity_id
_entity_poly.type
_entity_poly.pdbx_seq_one_letter_code
_entity_poly.pdbx_strand_id
1 'polypeptide(L)'
;EELHLVHLDFGGVPNGYGWVFPKKEGLSIGIGGMLRDAEKKNLRQYFNTFIHGLNYIKEDRVEKVLGHPLPSFYDERQRVSKGKVLLVGDAAHLMDPLMGEGIYYALRSGMLAAEAILQSKENGVLPSDLYQVKVQHHISENLKWALQFSRFVFRFTNLAYRTLRRYRDLADLYRSSGRSRPRCRGSCTCPSSCM
;
A
#
# COMPACT_ATOMS: atom_id res chain seq x y z
N GLU A 1 -15.76 -12.31 17.35
CA GLU A 1 -14.45 -11.66 17.70
C GLU A 1 -13.53 -11.51 16.49
N GLU A 2 -13.54 -12.42 15.51
CA GLU A 2 -12.66 -12.36 14.31
C GLU A 2 -12.99 -11.21 13.33
N LEU A 3 -14.23 -10.73 13.32
CA LEU A 3 -14.71 -9.68 12.41
C LEU A 3 -14.13 -8.29 12.67
N HIS A 4 -13.39 -8.09 13.74
CA HIS A 4 -12.74 -6.81 14.07
C HIS A 4 -11.23 -6.79 13.79
N LEU A 5 -10.67 -7.90 13.33
CA LEU A 5 -9.25 -8.03 13.04
C LEU A 5 -8.98 -7.90 11.55
N VAL A 6 -7.89 -7.25 11.20
CA VAL A 6 -7.34 -7.28 9.85
C VAL A 6 -6.72 -8.67 9.64
N HIS A 7 -7.18 -9.36 8.59
CA HIS A 7 -6.63 -10.65 8.20
C HIS A 7 -5.84 -10.49 6.91
N LEU A 8 -4.61 -10.99 6.90
CA LEU A 8 -3.75 -11.09 5.71
C LEU A 8 -3.31 -12.52 5.53
N ASP A 9 -3.53 -13.08 4.35
CA ASP A 9 -3.12 -14.43 3.95
C ASP A 9 -2.02 -14.34 2.90
N PHE A 10 -0.84 -14.89 3.22
CA PHE A 10 0.30 -14.98 2.32
C PHE A 10 0.55 -16.44 1.95
N GLY A 11 0.42 -16.78 0.68
CA GLY A 11 0.71 -18.12 0.17
C GLY A 11 -0.41 -18.71 -0.68
N GLY A 12 -1.66 -18.26 -0.52
CA GLY A 12 -2.79 -18.67 -1.35
C GLY A 12 -2.79 -18.05 -2.75
N VAL A 13 -2.11 -16.90 -2.92
CA VAL A 13 -2.01 -16.17 -4.20
C VAL A 13 -0.55 -16.09 -4.63
N PRO A 14 -0.18 -16.55 -5.84
CA PRO A 14 1.20 -16.41 -6.34
C PRO A 14 1.64 -14.94 -6.40
N ASN A 15 2.81 -14.64 -5.84
CA ASN A 15 3.38 -13.29 -5.78
C ASN A 15 2.40 -12.23 -5.22
N GLY A 16 1.60 -12.61 -4.23
CA GLY A 16 0.58 -11.75 -3.69
C GLY A 16 0.06 -12.21 -2.33
N TYR A 17 -1.08 -11.68 -1.96
CA TYR A 17 -1.76 -11.99 -0.70
C TYR A 17 -3.27 -11.81 -0.81
N GLY A 18 -4.00 -12.43 0.12
CA GLY A 18 -5.41 -12.20 0.37
C GLY A 18 -5.62 -11.29 1.58
N TRP A 19 -6.72 -10.56 1.62
CA TRP A 19 -7.07 -9.71 2.76
C TRP A 19 -8.55 -9.81 3.14
N VAL A 20 -8.80 -9.61 4.43
CA VAL A 20 -10.13 -9.32 4.98
C VAL A 20 -10.01 -8.08 5.84
N PHE A 21 -10.62 -6.98 5.42
CA PHE A 21 -10.61 -5.71 6.14
C PHE A 21 -12.00 -5.40 6.66
N PRO A 22 -12.16 -5.24 7.99
CA PRO A 22 -13.41 -4.79 8.57
C PRO A 22 -13.80 -3.40 8.07
N LYS A 23 -15.09 -3.23 7.74
CA LYS A 23 -15.71 -1.95 7.44
C LYS A 23 -16.87 -1.72 8.40
N LYS A 24 -17.45 -0.51 8.38
CA LYS A 24 -18.59 -0.16 9.22
C LYS A 24 -19.79 -1.09 9.00
N GLU A 25 -20.07 -1.48 7.76
CA GLU A 25 -21.26 -2.24 7.36
C GLU A 25 -20.88 -3.51 6.58
N GLY A 26 -19.78 -4.18 6.97
CA GLY A 26 -19.38 -5.43 6.31
C GLY A 26 -17.87 -5.64 6.27
N LEU A 27 -17.43 -6.41 5.29
CA LEU A 27 -16.03 -6.75 5.09
C LEU A 27 -15.60 -6.40 3.66
N SER A 28 -14.39 -5.87 3.52
CA SER A 28 -13.71 -5.84 2.24
C SER A 28 -12.80 -7.05 2.14
N ILE A 29 -13.16 -7.97 1.26
CA ILE A 29 -12.41 -9.21 1.04
C ILE A 29 -11.84 -9.16 -0.36
N GLY A 30 -10.57 -9.50 -0.50
CA GLY A 30 -9.96 -9.52 -1.81
C GLY A 30 -8.65 -10.27 -1.85
N ILE A 31 -8.15 -10.40 -3.05
CA ILE A 31 -6.82 -10.91 -3.34
C ILE A 31 -6.13 -9.96 -4.31
N GLY A 32 -4.83 -9.86 -4.21
CA GLY A 32 -4.01 -9.06 -5.12
C GLY A 32 -2.59 -9.59 -5.19
N GLY A 33 -1.90 -9.29 -6.28
CA GLY A 33 -0.51 -9.70 -6.42
C GLY A 33 0.09 -9.28 -7.76
N MET A 34 1.41 -9.43 -7.87
CA MET A 34 2.17 -9.20 -9.11
C MET A 34 2.08 -10.46 -10.00
N LEU A 35 0.90 -10.65 -10.62
CA LEU A 35 0.58 -11.85 -11.36
C LEU A 35 1.15 -11.81 -12.79
N ARG A 36 1.75 -12.91 -13.23
CA ARG A 36 2.08 -13.13 -14.64
C ARG A 36 0.81 -13.47 -15.43
N ASP A 37 0.85 -13.34 -16.75
CA ASP A 37 -0.35 -13.51 -17.60
C ASP A 37 -1.00 -14.89 -17.46
N ALA A 38 -0.22 -15.94 -17.25
CA ALA A 38 -0.74 -17.27 -16.97
C ALA A 38 -1.49 -17.36 -15.62
N GLU A 39 -1.04 -16.64 -14.62
CA GLU A 39 -1.63 -16.61 -13.27
C GLU A 39 -2.89 -15.74 -13.22
N LYS A 40 -2.96 -14.67 -14.04
CA LYS A 40 -4.14 -13.80 -14.16
C LYS A 40 -5.40 -14.56 -14.58
N LYS A 41 -5.25 -15.60 -15.44
CA LYS A 41 -6.37 -16.44 -15.89
C LYS A 41 -7.04 -17.20 -14.74
N ASN A 42 -6.31 -17.47 -13.67
CA ASN A 42 -6.77 -18.23 -12.51
C ASN A 42 -7.18 -17.34 -11.33
N LEU A 43 -7.20 -16.00 -11.50
CA LEU A 43 -7.45 -15.05 -10.40
C LEU A 43 -8.78 -15.34 -9.69
N ARG A 44 -9.84 -15.67 -10.44
CA ARG A 44 -11.14 -16.03 -9.87
C ARG A 44 -11.07 -17.32 -9.05
N GLN A 45 -10.30 -18.30 -9.50
CA GLN A 45 -10.10 -19.55 -8.76
C GLN A 45 -9.35 -19.30 -7.45
N TYR A 46 -8.28 -18.48 -7.45
CA TYR A 46 -7.58 -18.09 -6.24
C TYR A 46 -8.51 -17.37 -5.26
N PHE A 47 -9.33 -16.46 -5.74
CA PHE A 47 -10.31 -15.74 -4.93
C PHE A 47 -11.33 -16.68 -4.29
N ASN A 48 -11.91 -17.62 -5.06
CA ASN A 48 -12.85 -18.60 -4.54
C ASN A 48 -12.19 -19.50 -3.51
N THR A 49 -10.98 -20.01 -3.78
CA THR A 49 -10.23 -20.83 -2.82
C THR A 49 -9.95 -20.05 -1.52
N PHE A 50 -9.63 -18.76 -1.62
CA PHE A 50 -9.41 -17.92 -0.46
C PHE A 50 -10.69 -17.75 0.37
N ILE A 51 -11.83 -17.43 -0.26
CA ILE A 51 -13.13 -17.29 0.44
C ILE A 51 -13.54 -18.59 1.10
N HIS A 52 -13.45 -19.73 0.41
CA HIS A 52 -13.79 -21.04 0.97
C HIS A 52 -12.91 -21.40 2.20
N GLY A 53 -11.67 -20.92 2.23
CA GLY A 53 -10.79 -21.08 3.39
C GLY A 53 -11.21 -20.23 4.61
N LEU A 54 -12.05 -19.23 4.42
CA LEU A 54 -12.55 -18.36 5.49
C LEU A 54 -13.87 -18.93 6.05
N ASN A 55 -13.78 -19.89 6.98
CA ASN A 55 -14.92 -20.64 7.53
C ASN A 55 -16.03 -19.77 8.15
N TYR A 56 -15.77 -18.49 8.39
CA TYR A 56 -16.72 -17.52 8.95
C TYR A 56 -17.43 -16.67 7.90
N ILE A 57 -17.08 -16.80 6.61
CA ILE A 57 -17.73 -16.11 5.50
C ILE A 57 -18.74 -17.05 4.83
N LYS A 58 -19.97 -16.58 4.69
CA LYS A 58 -21.00 -17.26 3.92
C LYS A 58 -21.04 -16.70 2.51
N GLU A 59 -21.01 -17.56 1.50
CA GLU A 59 -20.97 -17.17 0.07
C GLU A 59 -22.20 -16.39 -0.37
N ASP A 60 -23.37 -16.70 0.20
CA ASP A 60 -24.62 -16.00 -0.06
C ASP A 60 -24.64 -14.54 0.38
N ARG A 61 -23.61 -14.11 1.14
CA ARG A 61 -23.39 -12.74 1.60
C ARG A 61 -22.43 -11.93 0.75
N VAL A 62 -21.92 -12.50 -0.35
CA VAL A 62 -21.04 -11.78 -1.28
C VAL A 62 -21.88 -10.95 -2.24
N GLU A 63 -21.97 -9.66 -1.98
CA GLU A 63 -22.83 -8.75 -2.78
C GLU A 63 -22.25 -8.43 -4.15
N LYS A 64 -20.93 -8.13 -4.22
CA LYS A 64 -20.28 -7.69 -5.46
C LYS A 64 -18.82 -8.10 -5.51
N VAL A 65 -18.41 -8.68 -6.63
CA VAL A 65 -17.00 -8.97 -6.92
C VAL A 65 -16.51 -8.05 -8.03
N LEU A 66 -15.46 -7.31 -7.76
CA LEU A 66 -14.81 -6.40 -8.69
C LEU A 66 -13.35 -6.76 -8.85
N GLY A 67 -12.80 -6.55 -10.04
CA GLY A 67 -11.36 -6.69 -10.30
C GLY A 67 -10.86 -5.49 -11.09
N HIS A 68 -9.70 -4.97 -10.70
CA HIS A 68 -9.04 -3.87 -11.38
C HIS A 68 -7.53 -4.06 -11.38
N PRO A 69 -6.83 -3.86 -12.51
CA PRO A 69 -5.38 -3.82 -12.53
C PRO A 69 -4.90 -2.56 -11.80
N LEU A 70 -3.96 -2.75 -10.88
CA LEU A 70 -3.33 -1.64 -10.16
C LEU A 70 -1.95 -1.37 -10.77
N PRO A 71 -1.63 -0.12 -11.11
CA PRO A 71 -0.35 0.27 -11.71
C PRO A 71 0.75 0.35 -10.65
N SER A 72 1.37 -0.79 -10.33
CA SER A 72 2.47 -0.87 -9.40
C SER A 72 3.77 -0.34 -9.97
N PHE A 73 4.67 0.14 -9.10
CA PHE A 73 6.02 0.54 -9.47
C PHE A 73 6.82 -0.63 -10.06
N TYR A 74 7.50 -0.40 -11.18
CA TYR A 74 8.22 -1.44 -11.92
C TYR A 74 9.65 -1.07 -12.31
N ASP A 75 9.96 0.22 -12.49
CA ASP A 75 11.30 0.71 -12.89
C ASP A 75 11.55 2.11 -12.35
N GLU A 76 12.73 2.31 -11.77
CA GLU A 76 13.19 3.63 -11.28
C GLU A 76 13.46 4.65 -12.39
N ARG A 77 13.67 4.19 -13.64
CA ARG A 77 13.94 5.02 -14.82
C ARG A 77 12.68 5.47 -15.54
N GLN A 78 11.50 5.07 -15.06
CA GLN A 78 10.25 5.47 -15.68
C GLN A 78 10.12 6.99 -15.73
N ARG A 79 9.67 7.51 -16.86
CA ARG A 79 9.35 8.93 -16.98
C ARG A 79 7.94 9.20 -16.49
N VAL A 80 7.84 10.07 -15.49
CA VAL A 80 6.57 10.49 -14.90
C VAL A 80 6.17 11.92 -15.30
N SER A 81 6.97 12.55 -16.17
CA SER A 81 6.71 13.92 -16.60
C SER A 81 7.28 14.22 -18.00
N LYS A 82 6.64 15.14 -18.73
CA LYS A 82 7.12 15.66 -20.02
C LYS A 82 6.54 17.06 -20.27
N GLY A 83 7.40 18.05 -20.44
CA GLY A 83 6.99 19.41 -20.74
C GLY A 83 6.09 20.00 -19.64
N LYS A 84 4.82 20.19 -19.93
CA LYS A 84 3.81 20.69 -18.97
C LYS A 84 2.95 19.60 -18.34
N VAL A 85 3.20 18.33 -18.67
CA VAL A 85 2.45 17.19 -18.13
C VAL A 85 3.24 16.54 -17.01
N LEU A 86 2.62 16.39 -15.84
CA LEU A 86 3.16 15.73 -14.66
C LEU A 86 2.16 14.64 -14.24
N LEU A 87 2.59 13.38 -14.22
CA LEU A 87 1.79 12.25 -13.75
C LEU A 87 1.99 12.08 -12.24
N VAL A 88 0.90 11.83 -11.51
CA VAL A 88 0.94 11.65 -10.06
C VAL A 88 0.24 10.35 -9.64
N GLY A 89 0.62 9.79 -8.50
CA GLY A 89 0.00 8.59 -7.94
C GLY A 89 0.00 7.41 -8.91
N ASP A 90 -1.15 6.77 -9.05
CA ASP A 90 -1.35 5.60 -9.90
C ASP A 90 -1.07 5.87 -11.38
N ALA A 91 -1.38 7.07 -11.87
CA ALA A 91 -1.04 7.47 -13.24
C ALA A 91 0.47 7.50 -13.50
N ALA A 92 1.27 7.66 -12.46
CA ALA A 92 2.72 7.61 -12.50
C ALA A 92 3.29 6.24 -12.05
N HIS A 93 2.47 5.20 -11.88
CA HIS A 93 2.87 3.91 -11.36
C HIS A 93 3.63 4.00 -10.01
N LEU A 94 3.18 4.86 -9.11
CA LEU A 94 3.82 5.10 -7.82
C LEU A 94 3.12 4.35 -6.67
N MET A 95 2.70 3.11 -6.90
CA MET A 95 2.15 2.23 -5.87
C MET A 95 3.22 1.26 -5.36
N ASP A 96 3.23 1.03 -4.04
CA ASP A 96 4.13 0.07 -3.40
C ASP A 96 3.90 -1.36 -3.94
N PRO A 97 4.94 -2.01 -4.46
CA PRO A 97 4.81 -3.34 -5.08
C PRO A 97 4.70 -4.49 -4.07
N LEU A 98 4.94 -4.25 -2.77
CA LEU A 98 4.83 -5.27 -1.73
C LEU A 98 3.43 -5.31 -1.12
N MET A 99 2.95 -4.16 -0.67
CA MET A 99 1.69 -4.04 0.09
C MET A 99 0.54 -3.48 -0.74
N GLY A 100 0.79 -2.97 -1.96
CA GLY A 100 -0.23 -2.33 -2.78
C GLY A 100 -0.68 -0.96 -2.22
N GLU A 101 0.15 -0.34 -1.38
CA GLU A 101 -0.13 0.96 -0.80
C GLU A 101 0.14 2.06 -1.83
N GLY A 102 -0.86 2.92 -2.11
CA GLY A 102 -0.78 3.97 -3.12
C GLY A 102 -1.15 5.36 -2.60
N ILE A 103 -1.92 5.46 -1.51
CA ILE A 103 -2.47 6.73 -1.01
C ILE A 103 -1.34 7.70 -0.61
N TYR A 104 -0.37 7.22 0.14
CA TYR A 104 0.78 8.03 0.53
C TYR A 104 1.54 8.58 -0.69
N TYR A 105 1.84 7.72 -1.65
CA TYR A 105 2.58 8.10 -2.86
C TYR A 105 1.79 9.04 -3.77
N ALA A 106 0.46 8.89 -3.83
CA ALA A 106 -0.41 9.79 -4.57
C ALA A 106 -0.37 11.22 -3.96
N LEU A 107 -0.51 11.34 -2.65
CA LEU A 107 -0.41 12.61 -1.93
C LEU A 107 0.98 13.22 -2.07
N ARG A 108 2.03 12.42 -1.83
CA ARG A 108 3.41 12.90 -1.89
C ARG A 108 3.81 13.37 -3.28
N SER A 109 3.47 12.62 -4.33
CA SER A 109 3.75 13.02 -5.70
C SER A 109 2.98 14.26 -6.12
N GLY A 110 1.72 14.43 -5.66
CA GLY A 110 0.97 15.66 -5.86
C GLY A 110 1.64 16.89 -5.22
N MET A 111 2.15 16.76 -4.00
CA MET A 111 2.91 17.83 -3.35
C MET A 111 4.18 18.18 -4.13
N LEU A 112 4.97 17.16 -4.54
CA LEU A 112 6.17 17.37 -5.34
C LEU A 112 5.89 18.02 -6.69
N ALA A 113 4.75 17.71 -7.32
CA ALA A 113 4.32 18.35 -8.55
C ALA A 113 4.01 19.85 -8.34
N ALA A 114 3.30 20.19 -7.27
CA ALA A 114 3.03 21.58 -6.91
C ALA A 114 4.32 22.37 -6.64
N GLU A 115 5.24 21.80 -5.87
CA GLU A 115 6.56 22.40 -5.61
C GLU A 115 7.34 22.64 -6.91
N ALA A 116 7.36 21.66 -7.84
CA ALA A 116 8.06 21.79 -9.10
C ALA A 116 7.47 22.89 -10.00
N ILE A 117 6.14 23.04 -10.01
CA ILE A 117 5.46 24.13 -10.74
C ILE A 117 5.82 25.49 -10.17
N LEU A 118 5.82 25.63 -8.84
CA LEU A 118 6.19 26.90 -8.20
C LEU A 118 7.64 27.28 -8.48
N GLN A 119 8.57 26.36 -8.27
CA GLN A 119 10.00 26.57 -8.54
C GLN A 119 10.28 26.86 -10.03
N SER A 120 9.54 26.24 -10.95
CA SER A 120 9.66 26.51 -12.39
C SER A 120 9.39 27.97 -12.74
N LYS A 121 8.43 28.60 -12.06
CA LYS A 121 8.12 30.04 -12.26
C LYS A 121 9.24 30.95 -11.80
N GLU A 122 9.96 30.55 -10.76
CA GLU A 122 11.06 31.35 -10.18
C GLU A 122 12.37 31.18 -10.98
N ASN A 123 12.67 29.96 -11.42
CA ASN A 123 13.98 29.59 -11.94
C ASN A 123 14.01 29.45 -13.47
N GLY A 124 12.85 29.51 -14.16
CA GLY A 124 12.77 29.33 -15.61
C GLY A 124 13.05 27.90 -16.11
N VAL A 125 13.26 26.94 -15.19
CA VAL A 125 13.46 25.52 -15.51
C VAL A 125 12.10 24.85 -15.77
N LEU A 126 12.03 23.92 -16.72
CA LEU A 126 10.78 23.22 -17.00
C LEU A 126 10.26 22.45 -15.75
N PRO A 127 8.96 22.55 -15.45
CA PRO A 127 8.40 21.84 -14.28
C PRO A 127 8.55 20.32 -14.38
N SER A 128 8.57 19.76 -15.61
CA SER A 128 8.81 18.33 -15.83
C SER A 128 10.18 17.87 -15.34
N ASP A 129 11.21 18.68 -15.53
CA ASP A 129 12.58 18.27 -15.18
C ASP A 129 12.77 18.35 -13.66
N LEU A 130 12.26 19.42 -13.03
CA LEU A 130 12.25 19.54 -11.59
C LEU A 130 11.45 18.43 -10.92
N TYR A 131 10.28 18.12 -11.45
CA TYR A 131 9.40 17.08 -10.91
C TYR A 131 10.02 15.69 -11.05
N GLN A 132 10.59 15.36 -12.21
CA GLN A 132 11.24 14.07 -12.46
C GLN A 132 12.35 13.80 -11.41
N VAL A 133 13.20 14.79 -11.17
CA VAL A 133 14.28 14.69 -10.17
C VAL A 133 13.72 14.52 -8.75
N LYS A 134 12.69 15.31 -8.39
CA LYS A 134 12.05 15.21 -7.08
C LYS A 134 11.41 13.83 -6.85
N VAL A 135 10.66 13.29 -7.82
CA VAL A 135 10.05 11.97 -7.71
C VAL A 135 11.12 10.89 -7.60
N GLN A 136 12.17 10.98 -8.39
CA GLN A 136 13.26 10.01 -8.34
C GLN A 136 13.90 9.97 -6.96
N HIS A 137 14.24 11.11 -6.38
CA HIS A 137 14.89 11.20 -5.08
C HIS A 137 13.97 10.86 -3.90
N HIS A 138 12.73 11.35 -3.90
CA HIS A 138 11.85 11.22 -2.74
C HIS A 138 10.93 9.98 -2.76
N ILE A 139 10.72 9.37 -3.92
CA ILE A 139 9.76 8.26 -4.08
C ILE A 139 10.41 7.05 -4.72
N SER A 140 11.01 7.20 -5.93
CA SER A 140 11.45 6.05 -6.73
C SER A 140 12.55 5.23 -6.06
N GLU A 141 13.46 5.85 -5.32
CA GLU A 141 14.50 5.15 -4.55
C GLU A 141 13.91 4.22 -3.50
N ASN A 142 12.89 4.66 -2.77
CA ASN A 142 12.20 3.84 -1.77
C ASN A 142 11.42 2.70 -2.44
N LEU A 143 10.69 3.00 -3.52
CA LEU A 143 9.92 2.01 -4.26
C LEU A 143 10.80 0.97 -4.95
N LYS A 144 11.99 1.34 -5.37
CA LYS A 144 13.01 0.40 -5.88
C LYS A 144 13.37 -0.67 -4.84
N TRP A 145 13.64 -0.24 -3.62
CA TRP A 145 13.93 -1.18 -2.52
C TRP A 145 12.72 -2.02 -2.16
N ALA A 146 11.52 -1.44 -2.13
CA ALA A 146 10.28 -2.18 -1.92
C ALA A 146 10.06 -3.23 -3.02
N LEU A 147 10.36 -2.91 -4.29
CA LEU A 147 10.28 -3.84 -5.41
C LEU A 147 11.28 -5.01 -5.28
N GLN A 148 12.51 -4.74 -4.90
CA GLN A 148 13.50 -5.81 -4.69
C GLN A 148 13.12 -6.70 -3.52
N PHE A 149 12.66 -6.09 -2.42
CA PHE A 149 12.22 -6.81 -1.24
C PHE A 149 10.95 -7.64 -1.52
N SER A 150 9.98 -7.12 -2.27
CA SER A 150 8.78 -7.87 -2.66
C SER A 150 9.14 -9.11 -3.47
N ARG A 151 10.06 -8.98 -4.45
CA ARG A 151 10.56 -10.12 -5.24
C ARG A 151 11.21 -11.20 -4.37
N PHE A 152 11.97 -10.78 -3.37
CA PHE A 152 12.58 -11.70 -2.41
C PHE A 152 11.53 -12.41 -1.54
N VAL A 153 10.61 -11.65 -0.93
CA VAL A 153 9.55 -12.16 -0.06
C VAL A 153 8.65 -13.14 -0.81
N PHE A 154 8.21 -12.78 -2.01
CA PHE A 154 7.34 -13.64 -2.80
C PHE A 154 8.07 -14.85 -3.39
N ARG A 155 9.36 -14.76 -3.65
CA ARG A 155 10.17 -15.91 -4.07
C ARG A 155 10.38 -16.92 -2.94
N PHE A 156 10.49 -16.43 -1.71
CA PHE A 156 10.80 -17.23 -0.52
C PHE A 156 9.73 -17.09 0.57
N THR A 157 8.46 -17.09 0.18
CA THR A 157 7.31 -16.85 1.08
C THR A 157 7.37 -17.75 2.33
N ASN A 158 7.65 -19.05 2.17
CA ASN A 158 7.74 -19.99 3.30
C ASN A 158 8.87 -19.64 4.27
N LEU A 159 10.01 -19.17 3.76
CA LEU A 159 11.14 -18.76 4.59
C LEU A 159 10.82 -17.47 5.32
N ALA A 160 10.27 -16.48 4.61
CA ALA A 160 9.83 -15.20 5.17
C ALA A 160 8.81 -15.43 6.30
N TYR A 161 7.81 -16.28 6.06
CA TYR A 161 6.80 -16.63 7.07
C TYR A 161 7.39 -17.31 8.30
N ARG A 162 8.29 -18.30 8.10
CA ARG A 162 8.97 -18.97 9.23
C ARG A 162 9.82 -18.01 10.06
N THR A 163 10.48 -17.06 9.39
CA THR A 163 11.28 -16.05 10.06
C THR A 163 10.40 -15.10 10.86
N LEU A 164 9.34 -14.57 10.28
CA LEU A 164 8.37 -13.69 10.98
C LEU A 164 7.73 -14.42 12.17
N ARG A 165 7.37 -15.69 12.02
CA ARG A 165 6.78 -16.49 13.12
C ARG A 165 7.75 -16.73 14.27
N ARG A 166 9.05 -16.87 13.97
CA ARG A 166 10.09 -17.08 14.99
C ARG A 166 10.37 -15.80 15.81
N TYR A 167 10.14 -14.63 15.19
CA TYR A 167 10.33 -13.32 15.82
C TYR A 167 8.99 -12.67 16.17
N ARG A 168 8.11 -13.41 16.86
CA ARG A 168 6.82 -12.87 17.35
C ARG A 168 6.99 -11.58 18.15
N ASP A 169 8.10 -11.45 18.87
CA ASP A 169 8.45 -10.26 19.64
C ASP A 169 8.56 -8.97 18.77
N LEU A 170 8.92 -9.10 17.49
CA LEU A 170 8.93 -7.94 16.57
C LEU A 170 7.52 -7.44 16.22
N ALA A 171 6.54 -8.33 16.12
CA ALA A 171 5.14 -7.95 15.88
C ALA A 171 4.54 -7.29 17.14
N ASP A 172 4.96 -7.71 18.33
CA ASP A 172 4.54 -7.12 19.60
C ASP A 172 5.22 -5.77 19.87
N LEU A 173 6.46 -5.58 19.43
CA LEU A 173 7.14 -4.27 19.42
C LEU A 173 6.42 -3.26 18.54
N TYR A 174 5.94 -3.66 17.36
CA TYR A 174 5.14 -2.79 16.50
C TYR A 174 3.77 -2.46 17.11
N ARG A 175 3.17 -3.42 17.80
CA ARG A 175 1.91 -3.24 18.54
C ARG A 175 2.06 -2.33 19.76
N SER A 176 3.22 -2.34 20.42
CA SER A 176 3.54 -1.50 21.58
C SER A 176 3.90 -0.07 21.19
N SER A 177 4.57 0.15 20.06
CA SER A 177 4.93 1.48 19.57
C SER A 177 3.72 2.30 19.11
N GLY A 178 2.63 1.63 18.66
CA GLY A 178 1.36 2.28 18.29
C GLY A 178 0.46 2.69 19.47
N ARG A 179 0.80 2.36 20.72
CA ARG A 179 -0.01 2.64 21.92
C ARG A 179 0.52 3.72 22.83
N SER A 180 1.43 4.55 22.44
CA SER A 180 1.77 5.76 23.21
C SER A 180 0.73 6.86 22.98
N ARG A 181 -0.51 6.61 23.45
CA ARG A 181 -1.37 7.74 23.83
C ARG A 181 -0.76 8.33 25.11
N PRO A 182 -0.38 9.61 25.14
CA PRO A 182 0.01 10.23 26.38
C PRO A 182 -1.19 10.14 27.33
N ARG A 183 -1.05 9.39 28.43
CA ARG A 183 -1.97 9.49 29.55
C ARG A 183 -1.77 10.88 30.11
N CYS A 184 -2.71 11.76 29.89
CA CYS A 184 -2.85 12.95 30.72
C CYS A 184 -3.12 12.48 32.16
N ARG A 185 -2.06 12.42 32.98
CA ARG A 185 -2.19 12.36 34.42
C ARG A 185 -2.42 13.77 34.93
N GLY A 186 -3.56 13.98 35.49
CA GLY A 186 -3.77 14.94 36.57
C GLY A 186 -3.97 16.39 36.14
N SER A 187 -5.14 16.89 36.45
CA SER A 187 -5.46 18.28 36.83
C SER A 187 -4.82 19.39 35.99
N CYS A 188 -5.47 19.74 34.90
CA CYS A 188 -5.39 21.10 34.35
C CYS A 188 -6.82 21.62 34.17
N THR A 189 -7.21 22.51 35.03
CA THR A 189 -8.34 23.45 34.89
C THR A 189 -8.07 24.28 33.64
N CYS A 190 -8.94 24.15 32.63
CA CYS A 190 -8.96 25.07 31.49
C CYS A 190 -9.49 26.42 31.91
N PRO A 191 -8.79 27.53 31.64
CA PRO A 191 -9.42 28.83 31.67
C PRO A 191 -10.23 29.00 30.38
N SER A 192 -11.50 29.29 30.56
CA SER A 192 -12.43 29.79 29.55
C SER A 192 -11.95 31.14 29.01
N SER A 193 -11.32 31.17 27.85
CA SER A 193 -11.24 32.34 26.95
C SER A 193 -10.38 32.03 25.73
N CYS A 194 -11.01 31.65 24.64
CA CYS A 194 -10.62 32.02 23.27
C CYS A 194 -11.84 31.76 22.38
N MET A 195 -12.53 32.88 22.10
CA MET A 195 -13.41 32.95 20.94
C MET A 195 -12.60 32.81 19.65
#